data_b59e6ae5658fe524d51eec52565ed64c
#
_entry.id   b59e6ae5658fe524d51eec52565ed64c
#
_cell.length_a   1.000
_cell.length_b   1.000
_cell.length_c   1.000
_cell.angle_alpha   90.00
_cell.angle_beta   90.00
_cell.angle_gamma   90.00
#
_symmetry.space_group_name_H-M   'P 1'
#
loop_
_entity.id
_entity.type
_entity.pdbx_description
1 polymer ?
#
loop_
_entity_poly.entity_id
_entity_poly.type
_entity_poly.pdbx_seq_one_letter_code
_entity_poly.pdbx_strand_id
1 'polypeptide(L)' 'MAFVILCDRCGTIIRPGKSSYTSVSCTMNGKMDAFLICERCAGELRHWIIGEELENDE' A
#
# COMPACT_ATOMS: atom_id res chain seq x y z
N MET A 1 -16.05 1.52 -19.70
CA MET A 1 -14.88 0.81 -19.74
C MET A 1 -14.41 0.41 -18.40
N ALA A 2 -14.13 -0.79 -18.20
CA ALA A 2 -13.75 -1.25 -16.91
C ALA A 2 -12.26 -1.24 -16.80
N PHE A 3 -11.77 -0.89 -15.64
CA PHE A 3 -10.38 -0.93 -15.47
C PHE A 3 -10.11 -1.29 -14.04
N VAL A 4 -9.12 -2.07 -13.81
CA VAL A 4 -8.80 -2.53 -12.48
C VAL A 4 -7.36 -2.22 -12.16
N ILE A 5 -7.08 -2.12 -10.89
CA ILE A 5 -5.76 -1.87 -10.41
C ILE A 5 -5.39 -3.07 -9.58
N LEU A 6 -4.18 -3.51 -9.67
CA LEU A 6 -3.72 -4.62 -8.86
C LEU A 6 -2.83 -4.10 -7.75
N CYS A 7 -3.01 -4.67 -6.57
CA CYS A 7 -2.16 -4.31 -5.46
C CYS A 7 -0.74 -4.75 -5.77
N ASP A 8 0.21 -3.84 -5.66
CA ASP A 8 1.58 -4.16 -5.97
C ASP A 8 2.23 -5.03 -4.93
N ARG A 9 1.57 -5.26 -3.84
CA ARG A 9 2.14 -6.08 -2.79
C ARG A 9 1.55 -7.48 -2.77
N CYS A 10 0.26 -7.60 -2.80
CA CYS A 10 -0.36 -8.93 -2.69
C CYS A 10 -1.07 -9.38 -3.96
N GLY A 11 -1.22 -8.51 -4.92
CA GLY A 11 -1.84 -8.89 -6.16
C GLY A 11 -3.36 -8.89 -6.17
N THR A 12 -3.95 -8.43 -5.09
CA THR A 12 -5.40 -8.39 -5.03
C THR A 12 -5.94 -7.35 -6.00
N ILE A 13 -7.05 -7.66 -6.62
CA ILE A 13 -7.67 -6.73 -7.54
C ILE A 13 -8.35 -5.62 -6.75
N ILE A 14 -8.05 -4.39 -7.11
CA ILE A 14 -8.65 -3.24 -6.47
C ILE A 14 -9.59 -2.62 -7.48
N ARG A 15 -10.83 -2.42 -7.09
CA ARG A 15 -11.80 -1.81 -7.97
C ARG A 15 -12.09 -0.40 -7.50
N PRO A 16 -11.64 0.60 -8.24
CA PRO A 16 -11.89 1.97 -7.84
C PRO A 16 -13.38 2.21 -7.71
N GLY A 17 -13.77 2.89 -6.69
CA GLY A 17 -15.16 3.14 -6.45
C GLY A 17 -15.81 2.11 -5.57
N LYS A 18 -15.24 0.91 -5.50
CA LYS A 18 -15.76 -0.09 -4.62
C LYS A 18 -14.81 -0.45 -3.52
N SER A 19 -13.54 -0.39 -3.79
CA SER A 19 -12.53 -0.72 -2.80
C SER A 19 -11.64 0.47 -2.58
N SER A 20 -11.07 0.57 -1.42
CA SER A 20 -10.14 1.64 -1.13
C SER A 20 -8.74 1.20 -1.49
N TYR A 21 -7.93 2.14 -1.86
CA TYR A 21 -6.53 1.81 -2.13
C TYR A 21 -5.69 2.98 -1.71
N THR A 22 -4.41 2.76 -1.58
CA THR A 22 -3.48 3.78 -1.15
C THR A 22 -2.34 3.82 -2.13
N SER A 23 -1.92 5.01 -2.48
CA SER A 23 -0.77 5.13 -3.34
C SER A 23 0.44 5.43 -2.48
N VAL A 24 1.52 4.76 -2.78
CA VAL A 24 2.75 4.88 -2.02
C VAL A 24 3.84 5.22 -3.00
N SER A 25 4.66 6.20 -2.66
CA SER A 25 5.78 6.51 -3.51
C SER A 25 7.02 6.54 -2.66
N CYS A 26 8.12 6.16 -3.22
CA CYS A 26 9.37 6.23 -2.51
C CYS A 26 10.46 6.64 -3.47
N THR A 27 11.44 7.34 -2.95
CA THR A 27 12.57 7.80 -3.74
C THR A 27 13.82 7.21 -3.14
N MET A 28 14.59 6.52 -3.97
CA MET A 28 15.77 5.89 -3.50
C MET A 28 16.84 6.08 -4.53
N ASN A 29 17.98 6.57 -4.16
CA ASN A 29 19.09 6.79 -5.06
C ASN A 29 18.67 7.67 -6.24
N GLY A 30 17.86 8.64 -6.00
CA GLY A 30 17.41 9.53 -7.05
C GLY A 30 16.35 8.97 -7.95
N LYS A 31 15.84 7.77 -7.65
CA LYS A 31 14.84 7.17 -8.45
C LYS A 31 13.54 7.16 -7.71
N MET A 32 12.48 7.55 -8.36
CA MET A 32 11.19 7.61 -7.71
C MET A 32 10.31 6.51 -8.23
N ASP A 33 9.72 5.75 -7.35
CA ASP A 33 8.81 4.69 -7.71
C ASP A 33 7.48 4.92 -7.03
N ALA A 34 6.41 4.57 -7.70
CA ALA A 34 5.09 4.72 -7.13
C ALA A 34 4.37 3.38 -7.22
N PHE A 35 3.61 3.07 -6.20
CA PHE A 35 2.89 1.82 -6.15
C PHE A 35 1.48 2.05 -5.65
N LEU A 36 0.59 1.15 -6.00
CA LEU A 36 -0.77 1.18 -5.49
C LEU A 36 -0.99 -0.09 -4.71
N ILE A 37 -1.48 0.03 -3.51
CA ILE A 37 -1.69 -1.13 -2.65
C ILE A 37 -3.10 -1.11 -2.12
N CYS A 38 -3.62 -2.28 -1.79
CA CYS A 38 -4.98 -2.38 -1.31
C CYS A 38 -5.08 -1.89 0.14
N GLU A 39 -6.30 -1.75 0.60
CA GLU A 39 -6.51 -1.22 1.92
C GLU A 39 -5.84 -2.08 2.98
N ARG A 40 -5.89 -3.40 2.83
CA ARG A 40 -5.28 -4.27 3.78
C ARG A 40 -3.76 -4.08 3.84
N CYS A 41 -3.12 -4.02 2.67
CA CYS A 41 -1.69 -3.82 2.64
C CYS A 41 -1.34 -2.43 3.16
N ALA A 42 -2.20 -1.47 2.92
CA ALA A 42 -1.96 -0.13 3.41
C ALA A 42 -1.94 -0.12 4.94
N GLY A 43 -2.83 -0.88 5.55
CA GLY A 43 -2.86 -0.97 7.00
C GLY A 43 -1.58 -1.59 7.53
N GLU A 44 -1.12 -2.65 6.89
CA GLU A 44 0.10 -3.28 7.32
C GLU A 44 1.30 -2.38 7.12
N LEU A 45 1.34 -1.66 6.03
CA LEU A 45 2.43 -0.77 5.77
C LEU A 45 2.45 0.36 6.81
N ARG A 46 1.28 0.83 7.19
CA ARG A 46 1.21 1.88 8.16
C ARG A 46 1.79 1.41 9.49
N HIS A 47 1.43 0.20 9.91
CA HIS A 47 1.99 -0.34 11.14
C HIS A 47 3.50 -0.46 11.04
N TRP A 48 3.99 -0.86 9.90
CA TRP A 48 5.43 -1.01 9.73
C TRP A 48 6.14 0.34 9.80
N ILE A 49 5.56 1.34 9.17
CA ILE A 49 6.19 2.65 9.12
C ILE A 49 6.22 3.31 10.48
N ILE A 50 5.12 3.30 11.19
CA ILE A 50 5.09 3.97 12.47
C ILE A 50 5.60 3.08 13.57
N GLY A 51 5.89 1.84 13.27
CA GLY A 51 6.45 0.95 14.26
C GLY A 51 5.50 0.60 15.35
N GLU A 52 4.19 0.66 15.07
CA GLU A 52 3.23 0.47 16.10
C GLU A 52 3.31 -0.88 16.71
N GLU A 53 3.51 -1.89 15.91
CA GLU A 53 3.57 -3.17 16.48
C GLU A 53 4.85 -3.42 17.17
N LEU A 54 5.89 -2.65 16.92
CA LEU A 54 7.09 -2.85 17.61
C LEU A 54 6.99 -2.43 18.99
N GLU A 55 6.21 -1.41 19.27
CA GLU A 55 6.16 -1.00 20.60
C GLU A 55 5.43 -1.87 21.44
N ASN A 56 4.75 -2.79 20.88
CA ASN A 56 4.12 -3.71 21.68
C ASN A 56 5.02 -4.44 22.51
N ASP A 57 6.20 -4.56 22.14
CA ASP A 57 7.04 -5.30 22.87
C ASP A 57 7.48 -4.70 24.02
N GLU A 58 7.30 -3.70 24.27
CA GLU A 58 7.80 -3.14 25.31
C GLU A 58 7.29 -3.19 26.31
#